data_42b83e4b876d43502020acf341d0eda6
#
_entry.id   42b83e4b876d43502020acf341d0eda6
#
_cell.length_a   1.000
_cell.length_b   1.000
_cell.length_c   1.000
_cell.angle_alpha   90.00
_cell.angle_beta   90.00
_cell.angle_gamma   90.00
#
_symmetry.space_group_name_H-M   'P 1'
#
loop_
_entity.id
_entity.type
_entity.pdbx_description
1 polymer ?
#
loop_
_entity_poly.entity_id
_entity_poly.type
_entity_poly.pdbx_seq_one_letter_code
_entity_poly.pdbx_strand_id
1 'polypeptide(L)'
;MRFQFVPGRTRTGPVPYNWGMLQQRTLKSITRAVGVGLHSGQKVEMTLRPAAPDTGIVFRRVDLPQPVDIPANAGSVSDTRMNSTISSGGDPGGPKVQTIEHLMSACAGLGVDNLVVDMTADEVPILDGSSASFVFLLQSAGIVLQDAPKRFVKVKKPVEVRRGEGPTLAWARLEPYHGFKLTFEIEFNHPAVDATGQQVSFDMGGGKYKSDIARARTFGFTKDLDLMRSRGLTMGGSMDNAIVVDDSRVLNAEGLRYDDEFVKHKILDAIGDLYVVGHPLLASYTAYKSGHAMNNQLLRVLLDDPSSYEIVTFADESQAPAGFAELAPAW
;
A
#
# COMPACT_ATOMS: atom_id res chain seq x y z
N MET A 1 -34.31 44.05 33.20
CA MET A 1 -34.50 43.11 32.07
C MET A 1 -33.91 41.77 32.50
N ARG A 2 -34.78 40.78 32.75
CA ARG A 2 -34.36 39.39 33.13
C ARG A 2 -34.35 38.56 31.84
N PHE A 3 -33.20 38.04 31.46
CA PHE A 3 -33.07 37.03 30.40
C PHE A 3 -33.46 35.67 30.96
N GLN A 4 -34.50 35.06 30.41
CA GLN A 4 -34.87 33.67 30.64
C GLN A 4 -34.03 32.75 29.74
N PHE A 5 -33.34 31.83 30.41
CA PHE A 5 -32.62 30.73 29.75
C PHE A 5 -33.63 29.65 29.33
N VAL A 6 -33.74 29.37 28.01
CA VAL A 6 -34.51 28.25 27.50
C VAL A 6 -33.55 27.06 27.34
N PRO A 7 -33.76 25.93 28.04
CA PRO A 7 -32.92 24.77 27.87
C PRO A 7 -33.17 24.12 26.52
N GLY A 8 -32.14 24.04 25.68
CA GLY A 8 -32.15 23.31 24.42
C GLY A 8 -32.45 21.82 24.67
N ARG A 9 -33.40 21.27 23.93
CA ARG A 9 -33.74 19.84 23.91
C ARG A 9 -32.53 19.05 23.40
N THR A 10 -31.90 18.27 24.27
CA THR A 10 -31.02 17.18 23.91
C THR A 10 -31.85 16.12 23.16
N ARG A 11 -31.60 15.96 21.88
CA ARG A 11 -32.10 14.82 21.11
C ARG A 11 -31.34 13.57 21.57
N THR A 12 -31.90 12.84 22.53
CA THR A 12 -31.55 11.45 22.85
C THR A 12 -32.47 10.50 22.09
N GLY A 13 -32.28 10.41 20.79
CA GLY A 13 -32.83 9.30 20.00
C GLY A 13 -31.65 8.40 19.58
N PRO A 14 -31.85 7.08 19.49
CA PRO A 14 -30.84 6.23 18.89
C PRO A 14 -30.53 6.74 17.49
N VAL A 15 -29.27 7.03 17.21
CA VAL A 15 -28.81 7.32 15.85
C VAL A 15 -29.23 6.12 15.01
N PRO A 16 -30.00 6.29 13.91
CA PRO A 16 -30.42 5.14 13.13
C PRO A 16 -29.14 4.43 12.65
N TYR A 17 -29.01 3.16 13.04
CA TYR A 17 -28.02 2.27 12.47
C TYR A 17 -28.22 2.30 10.95
N ASN A 18 -27.26 2.83 10.25
CA ASN A 18 -27.33 3.03 8.79
C ASN A 18 -27.01 1.69 8.11
N TRP A 19 -28.00 0.77 8.14
CA TRP A 19 -27.94 -0.53 7.49
C TRP A 19 -27.86 -0.30 5.99
N GLY A 20 -26.66 -0.57 5.39
CA GLY A 20 -26.45 -0.52 3.96
C GLY A 20 -25.34 0.39 3.46
N MET A 21 -24.84 1.32 4.27
CA MET A 21 -23.72 2.19 3.88
C MET A 21 -22.39 1.45 4.02
N LEU A 22 -21.54 1.51 2.99
CA LEU A 22 -20.19 0.96 3.07
C LEU A 22 -19.34 1.78 4.04
N GLN A 23 -18.86 1.12 5.09
CA GLN A 23 -18.18 1.75 6.23
C GLN A 23 -16.67 1.66 6.15
N GLN A 24 -15.99 2.63 6.78
CA GLN A 24 -14.54 2.58 7.03
C GLN A 24 -14.17 1.41 7.93
N ARG A 25 -12.88 1.04 7.90
CA ARG A 25 -12.33 -0.09 8.67
C ARG A 25 -11.07 0.32 9.41
N THR A 26 -10.93 -0.23 10.62
CA THR A 26 -9.72 -0.15 11.44
C THR A 26 -9.46 -1.49 12.12
N LEU A 27 -8.38 -1.60 12.90
CA LEU A 27 -8.11 -2.79 13.70
C LEU A 27 -9.02 -2.86 14.93
N LYS A 28 -9.32 -4.08 15.41
CA LYS A 28 -10.00 -4.33 16.67
C LYS A 28 -9.05 -4.20 17.86
N SER A 29 -7.81 -4.64 17.71
CA SER A 29 -6.80 -4.67 18.77
C SER A 29 -5.41 -4.30 18.23
N ILE A 30 -4.48 -4.04 19.15
CA ILE A 30 -3.08 -3.75 18.83
C ILE A 30 -2.37 -5.05 18.46
N THR A 31 -1.49 -4.99 17.47
CA THR A 31 -0.56 -6.09 17.14
C THR A 31 0.84 -5.54 16.90
N ARG A 32 1.87 -6.41 17.01
CA ARG A 32 3.27 -6.01 16.93
C ARG A 32 4.06 -6.99 16.09
N ALA A 33 5.11 -6.48 15.45
CA ALA A 33 6.15 -7.27 14.82
C ALA A 33 7.52 -6.66 15.12
N VAL A 34 8.53 -7.52 15.18
CA VAL A 34 9.93 -7.14 15.27
C VAL A 34 10.63 -7.76 14.08
N GLY A 35 11.46 -6.98 13.41
CA GLY A 35 12.23 -7.42 12.25
C GLY A 35 13.39 -6.49 11.97
N VAL A 36 13.88 -6.53 10.74
CA VAL A 36 14.95 -5.67 10.24
C VAL A 36 14.46 -4.92 9.01
N GLY A 37 14.95 -3.70 8.81
CA GLY A 37 14.75 -2.97 7.56
C GLY A 37 15.53 -3.63 6.42
N LEU A 38 14.94 -3.71 5.22
CA LEU A 38 15.60 -4.32 4.05
C LEU A 38 16.88 -3.57 3.67
N HIS A 39 16.81 -2.25 3.64
CA HIS A 39 17.91 -1.39 3.22
C HIS A 39 18.82 -1.04 4.37
N SER A 40 18.27 -0.61 5.49
CA SER A 40 19.03 -0.18 6.67
C SER A 40 19.71 -1.32 7.43
N GLY A 41 19.13 -2.53 7.41
CA GLY A 41 19.54 -3.64 8.25
C GLY A 41 19.30 -3.39 9.75
N GLN A 42 18.69 -2.28 10.13
CA GLN A 42 18.42 -1.92 11.51
C GLN A 42 17.24 -2.72 12.06
N LYS A 43 17.38 -3.15 13.31
CA LYS A 43 16.26 -3.76 14.04
C LYS A 43 15.19 -2.72 14.28
N VAL A 44 13.95 -3.08 13.98
CA VAL A 44 12.78 -2.24 14.18
C VAL A 44 11.66 -3.03 14.84
N GLU A 45 11.01 -2.40 15.82
CA GLU A 45 9.71 -2.82 16.33
C GLU A 45 8.65 -1.94 15.70
N MET A 46 7.65 -2.58 15.10
CA MET A 46 6.48 -1.96 14.50
C MET A 46 5.25 -2.35 15.31
N THR A 47 4.48 -1.37 15.77
CA THR A 47 3.20 -1.58 16.45
C THR A 47 2.06 -1.01 15.63
N LEU A 48 1.13 -1.87 15.23
CA LEU A 48 -0.09 -1.48 14.50
C LEU A 48 -1.21 -1.23 15.51
N ARG A 49 -1.83 -0.04 15.47
CA ARG A 49 -2.88 0.41 16.40
C ARG A 49 -4.15 0.78 15.68
N PRO A 50 -5.33 0.49 16.26
CA PRO A 50 -6.58 1.09 15.81
C PRO A 50 -6.47 2.62 15.75
N ALA A 51 -7.15 3.22 14.79
CA ALA A 51 -7.25 4.67 14.66
C ALA A 51 -8.71 5.11 14.52
N ALA A 52 -9.01 6.35 14.85
CA ALA A 52 -10.33 6.95 14.68
C ALA A 52 -10.74 7.01 13.19
N PRO A 53 -12.04 7.09 12.89
CA PRO A 53 -12.49 7.38 11.53
C PRO A 53 -11.80 8.61 10.95
N ASP A 54 -11.58 8.61 9.65
CA ASP A 54 -10.95 9.70 8.88
C ASP A 54 -9.48 10.01 9.26
N THR A 55 -8.83 9.15 10.04
CA THR A 55 -7.39 9.29 10.36
C THR A 55 -6.51 8.98 9.14
N GLY A 56 -6.91 8.02 8.29
CA GLY A 56 -6.04 7.44 7.27
C GLY A 56 -4.96 6.54 7.89
N ILE A 57 -3.94 6.21 7.10
CA ILE A 57 -2.77 5.46 7.57
C ILE A 57 -1.70 6.47 7.99
N VAL A 58 -1.30 6.43 9.27
CA VAL A 58 -0.32 7.36 9.84
C VAL A 58 0.84 6.58 10.44
N PHE A 59 2.05 6.83 9.96
CA PHE A 59 3.27 6.30 10.56
C PHE A 59 3.75 7.27 11.64
N ARG A 60 4.12 6.73 12.81
CA ARG A 60 4.59 7.51 13.94
C ARG A 60 6.00 7.06 14.35
N ARG A 61 6.98 7.95 14.22
CA ARG A 61 8.34 7.72 14.71
C ARG A 61 8.39 7.96 16.22
N VAL A 62 8.35 6.86 16.99
CA VAL A 62 8.33 6.90 18.47
C VAL A 62 9.72 6.84 19.08
N ASP A 63 10.75 6.59 18.30
CA ASP A 63 12.17 6.58 18.69
C ASP A 63 12.80 7.98 18.73
N LEU A 64 12.14 8.98 18.16
CA LEU A 64 12.60 10.36 18.17
C LEU A 64 12.33 11.04 19.54
N PRO A 65 13.10 12.06 19.92
CA PRO A 65 12.91 12.79 21.21
C PRO A 65 11.48 13.30 21.41
N GLN A 66 10.82 13.66 20.33
CA GLN A 66 9.39 13.92 20.26
C GLN A 66 8.81 13.03 19.18
N PRO A 67 7.74 12.27 19.45
CA PRO A 67 7.09 11.46 18.42
C PRO A 67 6.63 12.32 17.24
N VAL A 68 6.86 11.83 16.01
CA VAL A 68 6.51 12.55 14.79
C VAL A 68 5.55 11.68 13.97
N ASP A 69 4.37 12.24 13.70
CA ASP A 69 3.36 11.63 12.82
C ASP A 69 3.63 12.00 11.35
N ILE A 70 3.64 10.99 10.51
CA ILE A 70 3.85 11.09 9.07
C ILE A 70 2.67 10.42 8.38
N PRO A 71 1.68 11.16 7.88
CA PRO A 71 0.55 10.57 7.18
C PRO A 71 1.02 9.97 5.84
N ALA A 72 0.57 8.75 5.55
CA ALA A 72 0.83 8.09 4.28
C ALA A 72 -0.08 8.68 3.20
N ASN A 73 0.35 9.78 2.61
CA ASN A 73 -0.33 10.41 1.49
C ASN A 73 0.67 10.79 0.38
N ALA A 74 0.14 11.07 -0.82
CA ALA A 74 0.98 11.37 -1.99
C ALA A 74 1.92 12.56 -1.77
N GLY A 75 1.52 13.55 -0.97
CA GLY A 75 2.34 14.72 -0.63
C GLY A 75 3.50 14.41 0.31
N SER A 76 3.38 13.37 1.15
CA SER A 76 4.42 12.93 2.08
C SER A 76 5.50 12.07 1.40
N VAL A 77 5.26 11.53 0.20
CA VAL A 77 6.26 10.71 -0.52
C VAL A 77 7.43 11.59 -0.93
N SER A 78 8.61 11.29 -0.39
CA SER A 78 9.84 12.10 -0.54
C SER A 78 10.97 11.38 -1.29
N ASP A 79 10.95 10.04 -1.37
CA ASP A 79 11.89 9.24 -2.16
C ASP A 79 11.21 7.99 -2.72
N THR A 80 11.59 7.62 -3.96
CA THR A 80 11.01 6.49 -4.70
C THR A 80 12.06 5.69 -5.47
N ARG A 81 13.35 5.84 -5.12
CA ARG A 81 14.45 5.24 -5.89
C ARG A 81 14.55 3.73 -5.74
N MET A 82 14.31 3.18 -4.56
CA MET A 82 14.41 1.74 -4.27
C MET A 82 13.17 1.20 -3.55
N ASN A 83 12.41 2.08 -2.94
CA ASN A 83 11.20 1.82 -2.17
C ASN A 83 10.33 3.08 -2.18
N SER A 84 9.15 3.00 -1.60
CA SER A 84 8.36 4.19 -1.27
C SER A 84 8.69 4.67 0.13
N THR A 85 9.29 5.88 0.19
CA THR A 85 9.65 6.57 1.43
C THR A 85 8.73 7.78 1.62
N ILE A 86 8.15 7.92 2.80
CA ILE A 86 7.41 9.11 3.23
C ILE A 86 8.20 9.87 4.29
N SER A 87 8.03 11.19 4.31
CA SER A 87 8.65 12.06 5.31
C SER A 87 7.69 13.14 5.80
N SER A 88 8.02 13.69 6.95
CA SER A 88 7.24 14.78 7.56
C SER A 88 7.19 15.98 6.62
N GLY A 89 5.97 16.37 6.20
CA GLY A 89 5.75 17.45 5.24
C GLY A 89 6.31 17.20 3.83
N GLY A 90 6.70 15.96 3.49
CA GLY A 90 7.35 15.66 2.21
C GLY A 90 8.82 16.11 2.12
N ASP A 91 9.41 16.56 3.23
CA ASP A 91 10.81 17.00 3.28
C ASP A 91 11.78 15.79 3.29
N PRO A 92 12.61 15.57 2.26
CA PRO A 92 13.58 14.48 2.21
C PRO A 92 14.61 14.50 3.36
N GLY A 93 14.87 15.66 3.96
CA GLY A 93 15.78 15.85 5.10
C GLY A 93 15.12 15.65 6.47
N GLY A 94 13.78 15.55 6.52
CA GLY A 94 13.01 15.41 7.75
C GLY A 94 12.91 13.96 8.26
N PRO A 95 12.23 13.77 9.41
CA PRO A 95 11.84 12.45 9.89
C PRO A 95 11.11 11.67 8.80
N LYS A 96 11.49 10.41 8.60
CA LYS A 96 10.98 9.59 7.49
C LYS A 96 10.66 8.16 7.93
N VAL A 97 9.89 7.47 7.08
CA VAL A 97 9.68 6.02 7.11
C VAL A 97 9.81 5.48 5.69
N GLN A 98 10.66 4.48 5.52
CA GLN A 98 11.02 3.85 4.25
C GLN A 98 10.30 2.51 4.08
N THR A 99 10.21 2.01 2.82
CA THR A 99 9.70 0.67 2.47
C THR A 99 8.27 0.46 2.97
N ILE A 100 7.38 1.44 2.74
CA ILE A 100 6.00 1.37 3.23
C ILE A 100 5.09 0.53 2.34
N GLU A 101 5.48 0.27 1.08
CA GLU A 101 4.66 -0.30 0.01
C GLU A 101 4.04 -1.65 0.38
N HIS A 102 4.75 -2.56 1.05
CA HIS A 102 4.23 -3.89 1.38
C HIS A 102 3.13 -3.84 2.45
N LEU A 103 3.31 -3.01 3.50
CA LEU A 103 2.28 -2.78 4.51
C LEU A 103 1.09 -2.03 3.91
N MET A 104 1.33 -1.00 3.10
CA MET A 104 0.26 -0.26 2.41
C MET A 104 -0.54 -1.16 1.48
N SER A 105 0.12 -2.09 0.77
CA SER A 105 -0.51 -3.11 -0.06
C SER A 105 -1.43 -4.03 0.77
N ALA A 106 -0.97 -4.48 1.95
CA ALA A 106 -1.78 -5.28 2.86
C ALA A 106 -3.01 -4.51 3.38
N CYS A 107 -2.84 -3.22 3.75
CA CYS A 107 -3.94 -2.35 4.16
C CYS A 107 -4.98 -2.19 3.03
N ALA A 108 -4.53 -1.93 1.80
CA ALA A 108 -5.39 -1.84 0.63
C ALA A 108 -6.14 -3.16 0.38
N GLY A 109 -5.41 -4.29 0.40
CA GLY A 109 -5.93 -5.63 0.15
C GLY A 109 -6.97 -6.10 1.16
N LEU A 110 -6.93 -5.61 2.39
CA LEU A 110 -7.89 -5.88 3.46
C LEU A 110 -8.89 -4.74 3.67
N GLY A 111 -8.77 -3.65 2.93
CA GLY A 111 -9.64 -2.49 3.00
C GLY A 111 -9.55 -1.74 4.34
N VAL A 112 -8.38 -1.72 4.99
CA VAL A 112 -8.12 -0.95 6.22
C VAL A 112 -7.93 0.51 5.86
N ASP A 113 -8.81 1.37 6.36
CA ASP A 113 -8.80 2.81 6.06
C ASP A 113 -8.00 3.61 7.10
N ASN A 114 -8.06 3.19 8.37
CA ASN A 114 -7.52 3.98 9.49
C ASN A 114 -6.60 3.12 10.36
N LEU A 115 -5.34 3.54 10.49
CA LEU A 115 -4.31 2.82 11.22
C LEU A 115 -3.23 3.77 11.70
N VAL A 116 -2.76 3.62 12.94
CA VAL A 116 -1.51 4.23 13.41
C VAL A 116 -0.44 3.14 13.47
N VAL A 117 0.72 3.43 12.89
CA VAL A 117 1.88 2.54 12.80
C VAL A 117 3.03 3.16 13.59
N ASP A 118 3.22 2.73 14.85
CA ASP A 118 4.37 3.18 15.64
C ASP A 118 5.64 2.46 15.16
N MET A 119 6.71 3.22 14.95
CA MET A 119 7.99 2.75 14.41
C MET A 119 9.15 3.15 15.32
N THR A 120 9.99 2.19 15.70
CA THR A 120 11.22 2.44 16.49
C THR A 120 12.48 2.64 15.63
N ALA A 121 12.34 2.72 14.31
CA ALA A 121 13.38 3.05 13.35
C ALA A 121 12.73 3.63 12.08
N ASP A 122 13.54 4.03 11.12
CA ASP A 122 13.11 4.74 9.91
C ASP A 122 12.74 3.85 8.73
N GLU A 123 12.61 2.53 8.93
CA GLU A 123 12.22 1.61 7.87
C GLU A 123 11.25 0.55 8.38
N VAL A 124 10.19 0.26 7.62
CA VAL A 124 9.24 -0.83 7.89
C VAL A 124 10.00 -2.17 7.85
N PRO A 125 9.79 -3.10 8.84
CA PRO A 125 10.46 -4.38 8.80
C PRO A 125 10.08 -5.16 7.55
N ILE A 126 11.09 -5.72 6.86
CA ILE A 126 10.85 -6.44 5.59
C ILE A 126 10.10 -7.77 5.79
N LEU A 127 10.20 -8.36 6.98
CA LEU A 127 9.60 -9.64 7.35
C LEU A 127 10.02 -10.76 6.36
N ASP A 128 9.07 -11.36 5.65
CA ASP A 128 9.33 -12.39 4.64
C ASP A 128 9.47 -11.84 3.20
N GLY A 129 9.55 -10.53 3.06
CA GLY A 129 9.69 -9.84 1.77
C GLY A 129 8.41 -9.70 0.95
N SER A 130 7.26 -10.09 1.51
CA SER A 130 5.95 -10.00 0.89
C SER A 130 4.95 -9.23 1.76
N SER A 131 3.72 -9.05 1.29
CA SER A 131 2.64 -8.50 2.11
C SER A 131 1.95 -9.55 3.00
N ALA A 132 2.22 -10.85 2.83
CA ALA A 132 1.51 -11.91 3.54
C ALA A 132 1.68 -11.84 5.06
N SER A 133 2.88 -11.50 5.54
CA SER A 133 3.14 -11.32 6.97
C SER A 133 2.35 -10.15 7.56
N PHE A 134 2.20 -9.05 6.81
CA PHE A 134 1.37 -7.92 7.24
C PHE A 134 -0.12 -8.26 7.20
N VAL A 135 -0.58 -9.00 6.17
CA VAL A 135 -1.95 -9.54 6.11
C VAL A 135 -2.25 -10.37 7.35
N PHE A 136 -1.34 -11.27 7.73
CA PHE A 136 -1.48 -12.08 8.94
C PHE A 136 -1.59 -11.23 10.20
N LEU A 137 -0.74 -10.22 10.37
CA LEU A 137 -0.77 -9.32 11.53
C LEU A 137 -2.09 -8.54 11.62
N LEU A 138 -2.55 -7.95 10.51
CA LEU A 138 -3.80 -7.19 10.45
C LEU A 138 -5.01 -8.08 10.74
N GLN A 139 -5.06 -9.29 10.17
CA GLN A 139 -6.15 -10.24 10.43
C GLN A 139 -6.13 -10.78 11.86
N SER A 140 -4.95 -11.07 12.42
CA SER A 140 -4.81 -11.53 13.81
C SER A 140 -5.26 -10.46 14.82
N ALA A 141 -5.05 -9.18 14.52
CA ALA A 141 -5.57 -8.08 15.31
C ALA A 141 -7.11 -7.95 15.22
N GLY A 142 -7.69 -8.54 14.17
CA GLY A 142 -9.10 -8.36 13.81
C GLY A 142 -9.35 -7.02 13.13
N ILE A 143 -10.27 -7.00 12.17
CA ILE A 143 -10.69 -5.79 11.46
C ILE A 143 -12.15 -5.52 11.80
N VAL A 144 -12.47 -4.26 12.12
CA VAL A 144 -13.82 -3.84 12.53
C VAL A 144 -14.30 -2.68 11.68
N LEU A 145 -15.61 -2.62 11.47
CA LEU A 145 -16.28 -1.48 10.83
C LEU A 145 -16.34 -0.29 11.79
N GLN A 146 -16.28 0.91 11.22
CA GLN A 146 -16.41 2.17 11.93
C GLN A 146 -17.64 2.92 11.43
N ASP A 147 -18.30 3.66 12.32
CA ASP A 147 -19.49 4.45 11.99
C ASP A 147 -19.08 5.73 11.19
N ALA A 148 -18.55 5.51 10.01
CA ALA A 148 -18.16 6.55 9.07
C ALA A 148 -18.19 6.00 7.63
N PRO A 149 -18.63 6.79 6.63
CA PRO A 149 -18.70 6.34 5.24
C PRO A 149 -17.31 6.09 4.68
N LYS A 150 -17.13 4.94 4.03
CA LYS A 150 -15.93 4.64 3.26
C LYS A 150 -15.89 5.50 2.02
N ARG A 151 -14.76 6.19 1.81
CA ARG A 151 -14.54 7.05 0.65
C ARG A 151 -13.69 6.35 -0.38
N PHE A 152 -13.90 6.71 -1.65
CA PHE A 152 -13.14 6.21 -2.79
C PHE A 152 -12.70 7.37 -3.68
N VAL A 153 -11.52 7.25 -4.27
CA VAL A 153 -11.08 8.13 -5.36
C VAL A 153 -11.51 7.48 -6.68
N LYS A 154 -12.56 8.03 -7.31
CA LYS A 154 -13.05 7.55 -8.59
C LYS A 154 -12.39 8.32 -9.71
N VAL A 155 -11.65 7.64 -10.57
CA VAL A 155 -11.04 8.21 -11.78
C VAL A 155 -12.12 8.45 -12.82
N LYS A 156 -12.14 9.66 -13.41
CA LYS A 156 -13.19 10.10 -14.35
C LYS A 156 -12.74 10.12 -15.80
N LYS A 157 -11.44 10.26 -16.05
CA LYS A 157 -10.85 10.27 -17.38
C LYS A 157 -9.46 9.63 -17.33
N PRO A 158 -8.93 9.16 -18.47
CA PRO A 158 -7.59 8.57 -18.50
C PRO A 158 -6.53 9.57 -18.04
N VAL A 159 -5.60 9.08 -17.20
CA VAL A 159 -4.39 9.78 -16.76
C VAL A 159 -3.21 8.88 -17.03
N GLU A 160 -2.18 9.38 -17.69
CA GLU A 160 -1.01 8.57 -18.09
C GLU A 160 0.29 9.34 -17.81
N VAL A 161 1.31 8.59 -17.44
CA VAL A 161 2.71 9.05 -17.38
C VAL A 161 3.58 8.11 -18.22
N ARG A 162 4.53 8.70 -18.94
CA ARG A 162 5.48 7.98 -19.82
C ARG A 162 6.91 8.46 -19.59
N ARG A 163 7.84 7.53 -19.76
CA ARG A 163 9.27 7.81 -19.68
C ARG A 163 10.03 6.99 -20.70
N GLY A 164 11.04 7.59 -21.33
CA GLY A 164 11.90 6.94 -22.31
C GLY A 164 11.19 6.66 -23.63
N GLU A 165 11.92 6.05 -24.56
CA GLU A 165 11.47 5.63 -25.89
C GLU A 165 12.14 4.29 -26.26
N GLY A 166 11.54 3.55 -27.20
CA GLY A 166 12.07 2.27 -27.65
C GLY A 166 12.33 1.30 -26.48
N PRO A 167 13.54 0.73 -26.35
CA PRO A 167 13.84 -0.23 -25.26
C PRO A 167 13.77 0.34 -23.85
N THR A 168 13.86 1.68 -23.70
CA THR A 168 13.77 2.37 -22.41
C THR A 168 12.36 2.83 -22.08
N LEU A 169 11.38 2.57 -22.95
CA LEU A 169 9.99 2.94 -22.73
C LEU A 169 9.47 2.30 -21.44
N ALA A 170 8.87 3.10 -20.60
CA ALA A 170 8.07 2.71 -19.45
C ALA A 170 6.87 3.63 -19.34
N TRP A 171 5.73 3.12 -18.90
CA TRP A 171 4.53 3.93 -18.73
C TRP A 171 3.58 3.33 -17.70
N ALA A 172 2.72 4.17 -17.15
CA ALA A 172 1.62 3.77 -16.27
C ALA A 172 0.41 4.65 -16.54
N ARG A 173 -0.80 4.05 -16.47
CA ARG A 173 -2.07 4.70 -16.79
C ARG A 173 -3.14 4.29 -15.80
N LEU A 174 -3.99 5.25 -15.44
CA LEU A 174 -5.26 5.04 -14.76
C LEU A 174 -6.40 5.38 -15.73
N GLU A 175 -7.43 4.53 -15.76
CA GLU A 175 -8.64 4.73 -16.56
C GLU A 175 -9.87 4.48 -15.70
N PRO A 176 -11.05 5.11 -16.05
CA PRO A 176 -12.29 4.87 -15.33
C PRO A 176 -12.65 3.38 -15.28
N TYR A 177 -12.92 2.87 -14.09
CA TYR A 177 -13.38 1.50 -13.87
C TYR A 177 -14.19 1.44 -12.57
N HIS A 178 -15.25 0.64 -12.53
CA HIS A 178 -16.06 0.44 -11.34
C HIS A 178 -15.51 -0.71 -10.50
N GLY A 179 -14.38 -0.47 -9.86
CA GLY A 179 -13.57 -1.43 -9.11
C GLY A 179 -12.11 -0.99 -9.09
N PHE A 180 -11.21 -1.89 -8.70
CA PHE A 180 -9.78 -1.64 -8.85
C PHE A 180 -9.12 -2.85 -9.50
N LYS A 181 -8.76 -2.68 -10.77
CA LYS A 181 -8.09 -3.69 -11.59
C LYS A 181 -6.69 -3.22 -11.94
N LEU A 182 -5.72 -4.11 -11.84
CA LEU A 182 -4.33 -3.84 -12.20
C LEU A 182 -3.89 -4.81 -13.30
N THR A 183 -3.21 -4.29 -14.32
CA THR A 183 -2.49 -5.06 -15.32
C THR A 183 -1.06 -4.56 -15.35
N PHE A 184 -0.10 -5.43 -15.12
CA PHE A 184 1.31 -5.06 -15.05
C PHE A 184 2.11 -5.98 -15.98
N GLU A 185 3.03 -5.38 -16.76
CA GLU A 185 3.98 -6.08 -17.60
C GLU A 185 5.41 -5.66 -17.22
N ILE A 186 6.28 -6.66 -17.07
CA ILE A 186 7.69 -6.50 -16.74
C ILE A 186 8.58 -6.90 -17.93
N GLU A 187 9.78 -6.34 -17.97
CA GLU A 187 10.85 -6.75 -18.89
C GLU A 187 12.20 -6.47 -18.20
N PHE A 188 12.89 -7.52 -17.78
CA PHE A 188 14.17 -7.41 -17.10
C PHE A 188 15.36 -7.82 -17.97
N ASN A 189 15.11 -8.49 -19.10
CA ASN A 189 16.15 -9.07 -19.97
C ASN A 189 17.12 -9.95 -19.17
N HIS A 190 16.54 -10.86 -18.36
CA HIS A 190 17.29 -11.75 -17.49
C HIS A 190 16.74 -13.18 -17.57
N PRO A 191 17.59 -14.21 -17.86
CA PRO A 191 17.11 -15.57 -18.16
C PRO A 191 16.14 -16.15 -17.12
N ALA A 192 16.44 -15.97 -15.82
CA ALA A 192 15.60 -16.48 -14.73
C ALA A 192 14.25 -15.77 -14.62
N VAL A 193 14.18 -14.49 -14.98
CA VAL A 193 12.93 -13.72 -14.97
C VAL A 193 12.13 -13.94 -16.25
N ASP A 194 12.81 -13.94 -17.40
CA ASP A 194 12.18 -14.11 -18.72
C ASP A 194 11.57 -15.50 -18.90
N ALA A 195 12.04 -16.50 -18.11
CA ALA A 195 11.45 -17.84 -18.04
C ALA A 195 10.12 -17.91 -17.26
N THR A 196 9.70 -16.80 -16.61
CA THR A 196 8.46 -16.71 -15.84
C THR A 196 7.38 -15.89 -16.55
N GLY A 197 6.17 -15.82 -15.99
CA GLY A 197 5.11 -14.96 -16.52
C GLY A 197 5.53 -13.48 -16.46
N GLN A 198 5.44 -12.78 -17.60
CA GLN A 198 5.87 -11.39 -17.75
C GLN A 198 4.72 -10.39 -17.56
N GLN A 199 3.48 -10.84 -17.66
CA GLN A 199 2.29 -10.01 -17.55
C GLN A 199 1.23 -10.69 -16.67
N VAL A 200 0.65 -9.92 -15.76
CA VAL A 200 -0.47 -10.38 -14.92
C VAL A 200 -1.56 -9.30 -14.88
N SER A 201 -2.81 -9.75 -14.95
CA SER A 201 -3.99 -8.92 -14.62
C SER A 201 -4.61 -9.44 -13.35
N PHE A 202 -4.88 -8.53 -12.41
CA PHE A 202 -5.50 -8.81 -11.13
C PHE A 202 -6.63 -7.83 -10.84
N ASP A 203 -7.80 -8.34 -10.42
CA ASP A 203 -8.95 -7.52 -10.01
C ASP A 203 -9.19 -7.71 -8.50
N MET A 204 -9.13 -6.61 -7.75
CA MET A 204 -9.39 -6.60 -6.31
C MET A 204 -10.79 -7.12 -5.96
N GLY A 205 -11.76 -6.92 -6.87
CA GLY A 205 -13.13 -7.39 -6.71
C GLY A 205 -13.28 -8.91 -6.65
N GLY A 206 -12.28 -9.66 -7.11
CA GLY A 206 -12.27 -11.11 -7.03
C GLY A 206 -12.01 -11.69 -5.64
N GLY A 207 -11.69 -10.88 -4.63
CA GLY A 207 -11.43 -11.31 -3.25
C GLY A 207 -10.19 -12.19 -3.05
N LYS A 208 -9.34 -12.31 -4.04
CA LYS A 208 -8.19 -13.25 -4.06
C LYS A 208 -6.84 -12.61 -3.74
N TYR A 209 -6.82 -11.37 -3.24
CA TYR A 209 -5.57 -10.68 -2.93
C TYR A 209 -4.61 -11.52 -2.07
N LYS A 210 -5.13 -12.20 -1.04
CA LYS A 210 -4.31 -13.01 -0.13
C LYS A 210 -3.63 -14.20 -0.79
N SER A 211 -4.36 -14.92 -1.66
CA SER A 211 -3.85 -16.12 -2.35
C SER A 211 -3.00 -15.77 -3.56
N ASP A 212 -3.38 -14.75 -4.33
CA ASP A 212 -2.84 -14.54 -5.67
C ASP A 212 -1.73 -13.49 -5.72
N ILE A 213 -1.72 -12.54 -4.77
CA ILE A 213 -0.78 -11.39 -4.78
C ILE A 213 0.05 -11.29 -3.49
N ALA A 214 -0.59 -11.33 -2.31
CA ALA A 214 0.05 -10.95 -1.05
C ALA A 214 1.34 -11.72 -0.71
N ARG A 215 1.52 -12.94 -1.23
CA ARG A 215 2.67 -13.81 -0.96
C ARG A 215 3.86 -13.59 -1.90
N ALA A 216 3.72 -12.74 -2.92
CA ALA A 216 4.81 -12.45 -3.86
C ALA A 216 5.93 -11.68 -3.16
N ARG A 217 7.15 -12.24 -3.18
CA ARG A 217 8.32 -11.67 -2.51
C ARG A 217 9.02 -10.62 -3.37
N THR A 218 9.64 -9.66 -2.70
CA THR A 218 10.63 -8.78 -3.33
C THR A 218 11.81 -9.59 -3.86
N PHE A 219 12.56 -9.02 -4.78
CA PHE A 219 13.67 -9.72 -5.44
C PHE A 219 14.84 -8.77 -5.72
N GLY A 220 16.02 -9.37 -5.86
CA GLY A 220 17.24 -8.65 -6.21
C GLY A 220 18.23 -9.52 -6.95
N PHE A 221 19.10 -8.87 -7.72
CA PHE A 221 20.13 -9.53 -8.52
C PHE A 221 21.49 -9.46 -7.82
N THR A 222 22.20 -10.58 -7.79
CA THR A 222 23.54 -10.66 -7.13
C THR A 222 24.53 -9.66 -7.69
N LYS A 223 24.47 -9.41 -9.00
CA LYS A 223 25.33 -8.43 -9.70
C LYS A 223 25.22 -7.00 -9.15
N ASP A 224 24.08 -6.64 -8.52
CA ASP A 224 23.84 -5.31 -8.01
C ASP A 224 24.12 -5.18 -6.50
N LEU A 225 24.28 -6.33 -5.78
CA LEU A 225 24.38 -6.34 -4.32
C LEU A 225 25.60 -5.57 -3.79
N ASP A 226 26.77 -5.74 -4.40
CA ASP A 226 28.00 -5.08 -3.92
C ASP A 226 27.88 -3.55 -4.06
N LEU A 227 27.31 -3.09 -5.18
CA LEU A 227 27.05 -1.68 -5.41
C LEU A 227 25.98 -1.13 -4.43
N MET A 228 24.92 -1.88 -4.19
CA MET A 228 23.89 -1.48 -3.23
C MET A 228 24.45 -1.41 -1.81
N ARG A 229 25.19 -2.43 -1.36
CA ARG A 229 25.82 -2.46 -0.04
C ARG A 229 26.85 -1.36 0.15
N SER A 230 27.65 -1.03 -0.87
CA SER A 230 28.59 0.12 -0.81
C SER A 230 27.87 1.46 -0.61
N ARG A 231 26.58 1.53 -0.93
CA ARG A 231 25.70 2.70 -0.72
C ARG A 231 24.88 2.60 0.55
N GLY A 232 25.11 1.58 1.40
CA GLY A 232 24.32 1.35 2.63
C GLY A 232 22.92 0.84 2.37
N LEU A 233 22.66 0.22 1.20
CA LEU A 233 21.38 -0.37 0.84
C LEU A 233 21.44 -1.91 0.94
N THR A 234 20.28 -2.56 1.05
CA THR A 234 20.12 -4.02 1.15
C THR A 234 20.93 -4.67 2.29
N MET A 235 21.19 -3.91 3.37
CA MET A 235 21.98 -4.39 4.51
C MET A 235 21.27 -5.50 5.30
N GLY A 236 19.93 -5.51 5.30
CA GLY A 236 19.08 -6.53 5.92
C GLY A 236 18.57 -7.60 4.95
N GLY A 237 18.93 -7.51 3.66
CA GLY A 237 18.49 -8.46 2.64
C GLY A 237 19.12 -9.83 2.78
N SER A 238 18.31 -10.89 2.69
CA SER A 238 18.71 -12.30 2.76
C SER A 238 17.76 -13.15 1.88
N MET A 239 18.11 -14.43 1.70
CA MET A 239 17.22 -15.39 1.01
C MET A 239 15.93 -15.67 1.80
N ASP A 240 15.86 -15.33 3.09
CA ASP A 240 14.66 -15.50 3.90
C ASP A 240 13.61 -14.40 3.61
N ASN A 241 14.04 -13.25 3.06
CA ASN A 241 13.18 -12.09 2.85
C ASN A 241 13.22 -11.51 1.43
N ALA A 242 13.89 -12.17 0.50
CA ALA A 242 13.92 -11.77 -0.92
C ALA A 242 14.20 -12.98 -1.82
N ILE A 243 13.70 -12.91 -3.06
CA ILE A 243 14.16 -13.78 -4.14
C ILE A 243 15.52 -13.25 -4.59
N VAL A 244 16.56 -14.06 -4.47
CA VAL A 244 17.91 -13.72 -4.92
C VAL A 244 18.17 -14.41 -6.25
N VAL A 245 18.56 -13.62 -7.25
CA VAL A 245 18.77 -14.09 -8.62
C VAL A 245 20.23 -13.88 -9.00
N ASP A 246 20.94 -14.95 -9.43
CA ASP A 246 22.27 -14.82 -10.02
C ASP A 246 22.17 -14.55 -11.53
N ASP A 247 23.25 -14.68 -12.27
CA ASP A 247 23.26 -14.38 -13.71
C ASP A 247 22.32 -15.29 -14.54
N SER A 248 21.81 -16.39 -13.99
CA SER A 248 21.06 -17.41 -14.74
C SER A 248 19.83 -17.99 -14.03
N ARG A 249 19.79 -17.97 -12.70
CA ARG A 249 18.78 -18.69 -11.92
C ARG A 249 18.42 -18.03 -10.59
N VAL A 250 17.30 -18.47 -10.01
CA VAL A 250 16.91 -18.20 -8.63
C VAL A 250 17.77 -19.04 -7.68
N LEU A 251 18.33 -18.42 -6.65
CA LEU A 251 19.21 -19.06 -5.66
C LEU A 251 18.47 -19.63 -4.44
N ASN A 252 17.25 -19.16 -4.16
CA ASN A 252 16.43 -19.64 -3.06
C ASN A 252 16.14 -21.14 -3.25
N ALA A 253 16.47 -21.97 -2.25
CA ALA A 253 16.34 -23.41 -2.34
C ALA A 253 14.88 -23.89 -2.54
N GLU A 254 13.91 -23.15 -1.98
CA GLU A 254 12.47 -23.39 -2.13
C GLU A 254 11.89 -22.94 -3.47
N GLY A 255 12.69 -22.25 -4.30
CA GLY A 255 12.24 -21.70 -5.57
C GLY A 255 11.26 -20.54 -5.43
N LEU A 256 10.42 -20.38 -6.44
CA LEU A 256 9.36 -19.35 -6.50
C LEU A 256 8.07 -19.85 -5.82
N ARG A 257 7.32 -18.93 -5.23
CA ARG A 257 5.97 -19.17 -4.65
C ARG A 257 4.87 -19.20 -5.70
N TYR A 258 5.12 -18.57 -6.86
CA TYR A 258 4.25 -18.51 -8.03
C TYR A 258 5.10 -18.58 -9.31
N ASP A 259 4.57 -19.14 -10.37
CA ASP A 259 5.24 -19.20 -11.69
C ASP A 259 5.48 -17.81 -12.30
N ASP A 260 4.78 -16.80 -11.77
CA ASP A 260 4.79 -15.39 -12.18
C ASP A 260 5.09 -14.45 -10.98
N GLU A 261 5.91 -14.91 -10.01
CA GLU A 261 6.12 -14.19 -8.73
C GLU A 261 6.72 -12.80 -8.93
N PHE A 262 7.63 -12.61 -9.88
CA PHE A 262 8.26 -11.32 -10.14
C PHE A 262 7.24 -10.24 -10.55
N VAL A 263 6.38 -10.52 -11.52
CA VAL A 263 5.36 -9.56 -11.95
C VAL A 263 4.26 -9.40 -10.91
N LYS A 264 3.90 -10.43 -10.15
CA LYS A 264 2.96 -10.33 -9.03
C LYS A 264 3.50 -9.45 -7.92
N HIS A 265 4.79 -9.49 -7.65
CA HIS A 265 5.40 -8.56 -6.69
C HIS A 265 5.30 -7.11 -7.19
N LYS A 266 5.48 -6.85 -8.49
CA LYS A 266 5.26 -5.50 -9.04
C LYS A 266 3.81 -5.03 -8.95
N ILE A 267 2.83 -5.93 -9.01
CA ILE A 267 1.42 -5.63 -8.71
C ILE A 267 1.24 -5.31 -7.21
N LEU A 268 1.86 -6.10 -6.33
CA LEU A 268 1.84 -5.86 -4.88
C LEU A 268 2.36 -4.47 -4.55
N ASP A 269 3.53 -4.10 -5.08
CA ASP A 269 4.14 -2.78 -4.94
C ASP A 269 3.19 -1.68 -5.44
N ALA A 270 2.63 -1.85 -6.65
CA ALA A 270 1.74 -0.86 -7.24
C ALA A 270 0.46 -0.64 -6.40
N ILE A 271 -0.11 -1.69 -5.82
CA ILE A 271 -1.25 -1.58 -4.90
C ILE A 271 -0.88 -0.70 -3.70
N GLY A 272 0.28 -0.94 -3.09
CA GLY A 272 0.74 -0.17 -1.94
C GLY A 272 1.11 1.27 -2.28
N ASP A 273 1.87 1.48 -3.36
CA ASP A 273 2.27 2.80 -3.86
C ASP A 273 1.07 3.67 -4.21
N LEU A 274 0.03 3.09 -4.81
CA LEU A 274 -1.18 3.81 -5.19
C LEU A 274 -2.11 4.07 -4.00
N TYR A 275 -2.02 3.28 -2.92
CA TYR A 275 -2.87 3.47 -1.74
C TYR A 275 -2.51 4.74 -0.94
N VAL A 276 -1.34 5.35 -1.17
CA VAL A 276 -0.99 6.67 -0.61
C VAL A 276 -1.85 7.83 -1.18
N VAL A 277 -2.74 7.56 -2.14
CA VAL A 277 -3.79 8.53 -2.51
C VAL A 277 -4.75 8.83 -1.37
N GLY A 278 -4.77 7.97 -0.33
CA GLY A 278 -5.52 8.14 0.92
C GLY A 278 -6.85 7.41 0.99
N HIS A 279 -7.36 6.93 -0.14
CA HIS A 279 -8.60 6.14 -0.23
C HIS A 279 -8.45 5.07 -1.31
N PRO A 280 -9.24 3.97 -1.27
CA PRO A 280 -9.26 3.01 -2.37
C PRO A 280 -9.58 3.68 -3.71
N LEU A 281 -8.88 3.28 -4.76
CA LEU A 281 -9.13 3.73 -6.12
C LEU A 281 -10.30 2.97 -6.75
N LEU A 282 -11.10 3.68 -7.54
CA LEU A 282 -12.00 3.12 -8.55
C LEU A 282 -11.41 3.43 -9.92
N ALA A 283 -10.60 2.51 -10.42
CA ALA A 283 -9.85 2.66 -11.65
C ALA A 283 -9.34 1.32 -12.19
N SER A 284 -9.06 1.27 -13.48
CA SER A 284 -8.17 0.29 -14.08
C SER A 284 -6.77 0.90 -14.16
N TYR A 285 -5.79 0.25 -13.55
CA TYR A 285 -4.38 0.59 -13.64
C TYR A 285 -3.70 -0.34 -14.63
N THR A 286 -2.99 0.21 -15.61
CA THR A 286 -2.18 -0.58 -16.55
C THR A 286 -0.78 0.00 -16.59
N ALA A 287 0.24 -0.86 -16.51
CA ALA A 287 1.63 -0.43 -16.50
C ALA A 287 2.56 -1.37 -17.25
N TYR A 288 3.55 -0.78 -17.88
CA TYR A 288 4.68 -1.45 -18.53
C TYR A 288 5.99 -0.91 -17.96
N LYS A 289 6.79 -1.79 -17.36
CA LYS A 289 8.10 -1.46 -16.74
C LYS A 289 8.05 -0.34 -15.70
N SER A 290 6.90 -0.16 -15.04
CA SER A 290 6.71 0.84 -13.99
C SER A 290 7.42 0.46 -12.69
N GLY A 291 7.46 1.39 -11.76
CA GLY A 291 7.98 1.23 -10.40
C GLY A 291 7.55 2.40 -9.53
N HIS A 292 8.05 2.46 -8.29
CA HIS A 292 7.63 3.43 -7.27
C HIS A 292 7.61 4.89 -7.77
N ALA A 293 8.67 5.32 -8.48
CA ALA A 293 8.74 6.68 -9.01
C ALA A 293 7.60 7.01 -9.98
N MET A 294 7.30 6.08 -10.90
CA MET A 294 6.25 6.29 -11.90
C MET A 294 4.85 6.16 -11.28
N ASN A 295 4.66 5.25 -10.34
CA ASN A 295 3.41 5.11 -9.59
C ASN A 295 3.08 6.40 -8.81
N ASN A 296 4.08 6.97 -8.13
CA ASN A 296 3.90 8.24 -7.42
C ASN A 296 3.67 9.41 -8.39
N GLN A 297 4.41 9.48 -9.50
CA GLN A 297 4.21 10.50 -10.52
C GLN A 297 2.79 10.45 -11.10
N LEU A 298 2.26 9.25 -11.36
CA LEU A 298 0.90 9.06 -11.86
C LEU A 298 -0.14 9.60 -10.88
N LEU A 299 0.02 9.34 -9.58
CA LEU A 299 -0.86 9.90 -8.55
C LEU A 299 -0.77 11.42 -8.46
N ARG A 300 0.42 12.01 -8.57
CA ARG A 300 0.58 13.47 -8.59
C ARG A 300 -0.15 14.09 -9.78
N VAL A 301 0.03 13.53 -10.98
CA VAL A 301 -0.69 13.99 -12.18
C VAL A 301 -2.20 13.85 -12.02
N LEU A 302 -2.69 12.76 -11.42
CA LEU A 302 -4.11 12.59 -11.11
C LEU A 302 -4.61 13.69 -10.16
N LEU A 303 -3.90 13.96 -9.06
CA LEU A 303 -4.31 14.87 -8.00
C LEU A 303 -4.15 16.36 -8.41
N ASP A 304 -3.22 16.68 -9.31
CA ASP A 304 -3.01 18.03 -9.84
C ASP A 304 -4.15 18.49 -10.78
N ASP A 305 -4.97 17.56 -11.26
CA ASP A 305 -6.14 17.87 -12.09
C ASP A 305 -7.45 17.44 -11.42
N PRO A 306 -8.13 18.32 -10.66
CA PRO A 306 -9.40 18.03 -9.99
C PRO A 306 -10.53 17.55 -10.91
N SER A 307 -10.42 17.76 -12.23
CA SER A 307 -11.39 17.25 -13.20
C SER A 307 -11.19 15.76 -13.52
N SER A 308 -10.04 15.18 -13.15
CA SER A 308 -9.66 13.80 -13.43
C SER A 308 -10.25 12.79 -12.46
N TYR A 309 -10.71 13.24 -11.29
CA TYR A 309 -11.25 12.36 -10.27
C TYR A 309 -12.39 13.01 -9.48
N GLU A 310 -13.06 12.22 -8.67
CA GLU A 310 -14.01 12.66 -7.65
C GLU A 310 -13.94 11.74 -6.43
N ILE A 311 -14.26 12.28 -5.25
CA ILE A 311 -14.41 11.48 -4.05
C ILE A 311 -15.87 11.04 -3.96
N VAL A 312 -16.09 9.72 -3.87
CA VAL A 312 -17.42 9.12 -3.78
C VAL A 312 -17.57 8.24 -2.55
N THR A 313 -18.81 8.06 -2.11
CA THR A 313 -19.22 7.11 -1.07
C THR A 313 -20.40 6.30 -1.58
N PHE A 314 -20.64 5.12 -1.02
CA PHE A 314 -21.78 4.27 -1.36
C PHE A 314 -22.72 4.19 -0.16
N ALA A 315 -23.90 4.76 -0.30
CA ALA A 315 -24.97 4.70 0.71
C ALA A 315 -25.63 3.31 0.76
N ASP A 316 -25.44 2.50 -0.27
CA ASP A 316 -25.93 1.14 -0.42
C ASP A 316 -24.75 0.26 -0.85
N GLU A 317 -24.42 -0.75 -0.02
CA GLU A 317 -23.31 -1.69 -0.30
C GLU A 317 -23.51 -2.44 -1.62
N SER A 318 -24.75 -2.65 -2.06
CA SER A 318 -25.04 -3.32 -3.35
C SER A 318 -24.58 -2.51 -4.57
N GLN A 319 -24.36 -1.20 -4.41
CA GLN A 319 -23.82 -0.31 -5.45
C GLN A 319 -22.31 -0.18 -5.40
N ALA A 320 -21.69 -0.68 -4.33
CA ALA A 320 -20.23 -0.70 -4.23
C ALA A 320 -19.63 -1.78 -5.13
N PRO A 321 -18.41 -1.56 -5.65
CA PRO A 321 -17.71 -2.62 -6.39
C PRO A 321 -17.52 -3.87 -5.55
N ALA A 322 -17.59 -5.04 -6.18
CA ALA A 322 -17.31 -6.31 -5.53
C ALA A 322 -15.93 -6.28 -4.82
N GLY A 323 -15.80 -7.00 -3.71
CA GLY A 323 -14.58 -7.10 -2.90
C GLY A 323 -14.37 -5.98 -1.88
N PHE A 324 -15.10 -4.87 -1.95
CA PHE A 324 -15.02 -3.80 -0.95
C PHE A 324 -16.08 -3.92 0.15
N ALA A 325 -17.21 -4.55 -0.12
CA ALA A 325 -18.30 -4.74 0.84
C ALA A 325 -17.98 -5.84 1.86
N GLU A 326 -17.36 -6.94 1.45
CA GLU A 326 -17.09 -8.08 2.32
C GLU A 326 -15.89 -7.79 3.27
N LEU A 327 -16.11 -8.05 4.58
CA LEU A 327 -14.98 -8.23 5.50
C LEU A 327 -14.26 -9.51 5.09
N ALA A 328 -12.93 -9.42 4.91
CA ALA A 328 -12.14 -10.62 4.74
C ALA A 328 -12.42 -11.58 5.91
N PRO A 329 -12.87 -12.83 5.65
CA PRO A 329 -13.18 -13.75 6.73
C PRO A 329 -11.98 -13.89 7.67
N ALA A 330 -12.25 -13.84 8.96
CA ALA A 330 -11.28 -14.27 9.95
C ALA A 330 -10.94 -15.74 9.66
N TRP A 331 -9.67 -16.11 9.83
CA TRP A 331 -9.22 -17.51 9.70
C TRP A 331 -9.92 -18.41 10.68
#